data_9660a81f77cff2433af250746fdd9164
#
_entry.id   9660a81f77cff2433af250746fdd9164
#
_cell.length_a   1.000
_cell.length_b   1.000
_cell.length_c   1.000
_cell.angle_alpha   90.00
_cell.angle_beta   90.00
_cell.angle_gamma   90.00
#
_symmetry.space_group_name_H-M   'P 1'
#
loop_
_entity.id
_entity.type
_entity.pdbx_description
1 polymer ?
#
loop_
_entity_poly.entity_id
_entity_poly.type
_entity_poly.pdbx_seq_one_letter_code
_entity_poly.pdbx_strand_id
1 'polypeptide(L)'
;MVKSFIPLAVAMLFAGAPLFACEYPPADGVKIADGATATEAEMLESQQAVNAYRRKMEAFVDCLGREIEALEEPTVEARQMRNLRHNAAVGAMEDMAERFNVQVRKYRARLEQ
;
A
#
# COMPACT_ATOMS: atom_id res chain seq x y z
N MET A 1 -40.26 -44.75 26.10
CA MET A 1 -38.84 -44.37 25.97
C MET A 1 -38.66 -43.62 24.66
N VAL A 2 -38.50 -42.33 24.72
CA VAL A 2 -38.29 -41.52 23.53
C VAL A 2 -36.78 -41.32 23.42
N LYS A 3 -36.15 -41.89 22.40
CA LYS A 3 -34.74 -41.64 22.06
C LYS A 3 -34.67 -40.32 21.30
N SER A 4 -34.24 -39.26 21.96
CA SER A 4 -33.94 -37.99 21.32
C SER A 4 -32.65 -38.12 20.51
N PHE A 5 -32.81 -38.16 19.20
CA PHE A 5 -31.69 -37.93 18.29
C PHE A 5 -31.45 -36.44 18.19
N ILE A 6 -30.34 -35.99 18.72
CA ILE A 6 -29.85 -34.63 18.51
C ILE A 6 -29.05 -34.66 17.20
N PRO A 7 -29.45 -33.93 16.15
CA PRO A 7 -28.61 -33.80 14.96
C PRO A 7 -27.46 -32.89 15.30
N LEU A 8 -26.25 -33.44 15.23
CA LEU A 8 -25.02 -32.68 15.33
C LEU A 8 -24.92 -31.81 14.04
N ALA A 9 -25.30 -30.56 14.15
CA ALA A 9 -25.08 -29.59 13.07
C ALA A 9 -23.58 -29.29 13.00
N VAL A 10 -22.92 -29.92 12.04
CA VAL A 10 -21.55 -29.58 11.66
C VAL A 10 -21.62 -28.23 10.95
N ALA A 11 -21.31 -27.14 11.67
CA ALA A 11 -21.11 -25.85 11.09
C ALA A 11 -19.78 -25.89 10.33
N MET A 12 -19.84 -26.08 9.00
CA MET A 12 -18.70 -25.83 8.13
C MET A 12 -18.40 -24.34 8.13
N LEU A 13 -17.42 -23.96 8.92
CA LEU A 13 -16.77 -22.64 8.82
C LEU A 13 -16.00 -22.61 7.50
N PHE A 14 -16.64 -22.10 6.47
CA PHE A 14 -15.92 -21.66 5.29
C PHE A 14 -15.09 -20.43 5.71
N ALA A 15 -13.86 -20.67 6.16
CA ALA A 15 -12.85 -19.65 6.21
C ALA A 15 -12.50 -19.30 4.75
N GLY A 16 -13.26 -18.39 4.14
CA GLY A 16 -12.93 -17.85 2.84
C GLY A 16 -11.57 -17.16 2.96
N ALA A 17 -10.51 -17.72 2.36
CA ALA A 17 -9.25 -17.00 2.19
C ALA A 17 -9.55 -15.70 1.42
N PRO A 18 -9.06 -14.51 1.87
CA PRO A 18 -9.28 -13.28 1.13
C PRO A 18 -8.68 -13.41 -0.27
N LEU A 19 -9.48 -13.12 -1.30
CA LEU A 19 -9.08 -13.19 -2.72
C LEU A 19 -7.90 -12.25 -3.06
N PHE A 20 -7.62 -11.27 -2.17
CA PHE A 20 -6.52 -10.31 -2.30
C PHE A 20 -5.81 -10.18 -0.94
N ALA A 21 -4.68 -10.90 -0.78
CA ALA A 21 -3.87 -10.83 0.44
C ALA A 21 -3.04 -9.52 0.50
N CYS A 22 -2.80 -8.87 -0.64
CA CYS A 22 -2.02 -7.65 -0.73
C CYS A 22 -2.93 -6.42 -0.77
N GLU A 23 -2.78 -5.55 0.23
CA GLU A 23 -3.55 -4.33 0.37
C GLU A 23 -2.76 -3.15 -0.20
N TYR A 24 -3.38 -2.44 -1.17
CA TYR A 24 -2.79 -1.24 -1.77
C TYR A 24 -2.86 -0.07 -0.78
N PRO A 25 -1.71 0.55 -0.39
CA PRO A 25 -1.70 1.65 0.56
C PRO A 25 -2.37 2.90 0.00
N PRO A 26 -3.29 3.54 0.75
CA PRO A 26 -3.91 4.78 0.31
C PRO A 26 -2.92 5.95 0.37
N ALA A 27 -2.92 6.80 -0.65
CA ALA A 27 -2.10 8.01 -0.72
C ALA A 27 -2.72 9.22 -0.01
N ASP A 28 -4.04 9.24 0.15
CA ASP A 28 -4.80 10.37 0.68
C ASP A 28 -4.55 10.67 2.16
N GLY A 29 -4.00 9.73 2.92
CA GLY A 29 -3.56 9.94 4.30
C GLY A 29 -2.19 10.61 4.46
N VAL A 30 -1.45 10.81 3.37
CA VAL A 30 -0.11 11.41 3.41
C VAL A 30 -0.22 12.93 3.29
N LYS A 31 0.12 13.64 4.38
CA LYS A 31 0.14 15.10 4.41
C LYS A 31 1.54 15.62 4.08
N ILE A 32 1.62 16.45 3.06
CA ILE A 32 2.84 17.16 2.67
C ILE A 32 2.61 18.64 2.92
N ALA A 33 3.45 19.24 3.77
CA ALA A 33 3.37 20.65 4.12
C ALA A 33 3.68 21.54 2.90
N ASP A 34 3.09 22.73 2.87
CA ASP A 34 3.43 23.75 1.88
C ASP A 34 4.81 24.34 2.18
N GLY A 35 5.79 24.08 1.33
CA GLY A 35 7.16 24.56 1.50
C GLY A 35 7.30 26.08 1.54
N ALA A 36 6.35 26.82 0.96
CA ALA A 36 6.35 28.28 0.99
C ALA A 36 6.11 28.87 2.39
N THR A 37 5.47 28.12 3.29
CA THR A 37 5.08 28.59 4.63
C THR A 37 5.49 27.66 5.76
N ALA A 38 5.91 26.42 5.45
CA ALA A 38 6.20 25.39 6.44
C ALA A 38 7.43 25.72 7.31
N THR A 39 7.39 25.28 8.54
CA THR A 39 8.56 25.22 9.42
C THR A 39 9.46 24.03 9.04
N GLU A 40 10.70 24.05 9.51
CA GLU A 40 11.60 22.89 9.34
C GLU A 40 10.98 21.61 9.93
N ALA A 41 10.38 21.69 11.12
CA ALA A 41 9.72 20.56 11.76
C ALA A 41 8.59 19.99 10.88
N GLU A 42 7.78 20.83 10.28
CA GLU A 42 6.71 20.42 9.37
C GLU A 42 7.25 19.76 8.09
N MET A 43 8.38 20.25 7.57
CA MET A 43 9.05 19.61 6.42
C MET A 43 9.62 18.24 6.79
N LEU A 44 10.18 18.09 7.98
CA LEU A 44 10.65 16.78 8.48
C LEU A 44 9.51 15.79 8.71
N GLU A 45 8.40 16.25 9.26
CA GLU A 45 7.19 15.41 9.38
C GLU A 45 6.68 14.95 8.02
N SER A 46 6.68 15.84 7.03
CA SER A 46 6.30 15.51 5.65
C SER A 46 7.23 14.45 5.06
N GLN A 47 8.54 14.58 5.26
CA GLN A 47 9.53 13.59 4.83
C GLN A 47 9.28 12.23 5.47
N GLN A 48 9.00 12.18 6.76
CA GLN A 48 8.69 10.94 7.49
C GLN A 48 7.42 10.30 6.95
N ALA A 49 6.38 11.10 6.67
CA ALA A 49 5.12 10.61 6.11
C ALA A 49 5.31 10.01 4.71
N VAL A 50 6.08 10.67 3.85
CA VAL A 50 6.41 10.19 2.50
C VAL A 50 7.25 8.90 2.57
N ASN A 51 8.23 8.84 3.46
CA ASN A 51 9.03 7.63 3.67
C ASN A 51 8.20 6.46 4.21
N ALA A 52 7.25 6.72 5.12
CA ALA A 52 6.34 5.70 5.62
C ALA A 52 5.44 5.16 4.51
N TYR A 53 4.93 6.02 3.65
CA TYR A 53 4.15 5.63 2.47
C TYR A 53 4.98 4.76 1.52
N ARG A 54 6.21 5.17 1.22
CA ARG A 54 7.13 4.39 0.38
C ARG A 54 7.35 2.99 0.94
N ARG A 55 7.61 2.86 2.25
CA ARG A 55 7.80 1.54 2.88
C ARG A 55 6.56 0.66 2.78
N LYS A 56 5.36 1.22 2.96
CA LYS A 56 4.10 0.49 2.79
C LYS A 56 3.92 0.03 1.34
N MET A 57 4.29 0.87 0.39
CA MET A 57 4.20 0.55 -1.04
C MET A 57 5.21 -0.52 -1.45
N GLU A 58 6.44 -0.47 -0.92
CA GLU A 58 7.44 -1.52 -1.10
C GLU A 58 6.97 -2.86 -0.53
N ALA A 59 6.35 -2.85 0.66
CA ALA A 59 5.76 -4.05 1.24
C ALA A 59 4.61 -4.61 0.39
N PHE A 60 3.81 -3.74 -0.22
CA PHE A 60 2.77 -4.15 -1.17
C PHE A 60 3.37 -4.82 -2.40
N VAL A 61 4.42 -4.25 -2.99
CA VAL A 61 5.13 -4.84 -4.14
C VAL A 61 5.73 -6.20 -3.80
N ASP A 62 6.35 -6.34 -2.64
CA ASP A 62 6.89 -7.62 -2.15
C ASP A 62 5.77 -8.64 -1.95
N CYS A 63 4.62 -8.23 -1.44
CA CYS A 63 3.45 -9.07 -1.29
C CYS A 63 2.96 -9.60 -2.65
N LEU A 64 2.90 -8.75 -3.69
CA LEU A 64 2.54 -9.16 -5.05
C LEU A 64 3.48 -10.24 -5.60
N GLY A 65 4.78 -10.11 -5.33
CA GLY A 65 5.79 -11.10 -5.70
C GLY A 65 5.54 -12.43 -5.02
N ARG A 66 5.22 -12.43 -3.72
CA ARG A 66 4.92 -13.66 -2.97
C ARG A 66 3.62 -14.32 -3.44
N GLU A 67 2.60 -13.56 -3.80
CA GLU A 67 1.35 -14.12 -4.35
C GLU A 67 1.60 -14.91 -5.64
N ILE A 68 2.39 -14.34 -6.55
CA ILE A 68 2.68 -15.01 -7.83
C ILE A 68 3.57 -16.25 -7.63
N GLU A 69 4.54 -16.20 -6.73
CA GLU A 69 5.43 -17.32 -6.39
C GLU A 69 4.68 -18.48 -5.70
N ALA A 70 3.60 -18.18 -4.97
CA ALA A 70 2.77 -19.18 -4.30
C ALA A 70 1.92 -20.01 -5.28
N LEU A 71 1.76 -19.57 -6.52
CA LEU A 71 1.05 -20.30 -7.57
C LEU A 71 2.01 -21.32 -8.20
N GLU A 72 1.56 -22.59 -8.29
CA GLU A 72 2.37 -23.67 -8.92
C GLU A 72 2.59 -23.37 -10.41
N GLU A 73 1.52 -22.98 -11.11
CA GLU A 73 1.54 -22.63 -12.54
C GLU A 73 0.80 -21.29 -12.74
N PRO A 74 1.49 -20.14 -12.54
CA PRO A 74 0.83 -18.86 -12.73
C PRO A 74 0.41 -18.67 -14.19
N THR A 75 -0.85 -18.27 -14.40
CA THR A 75 -1.40 -17.97 -15.71
C THR A 75 -0.78 -16.69 -16.30
N VAL A 76 -0.93 -16.50 -17.60
CA VAL A 76 -0.52 -15.24 -18.27
C VAL A 76 -1.30 -14.08 -17.67
N GLU A 77 -2.60 -14.24 -17.43
CA GLU A 77 -3.46 -13.22 -16.81
C GLU A 77 -3.01 -12.84 -15.39
N ALA A 78 -2.62 -13.82 -14.57
CA ALA A 78 -2.12 -13.58 -13.23
C ALA A 78 -0.83 -12.75 -13.25
N ARG A 79 0.09 -13.06 -14.16
CA ARG A 79 1.35 -12.32 -14.35
C ARG A 79 1.10 -10.89 -14.85
N GLN A 80 0.20 -10.73 -15.82
CA GLN A 80 -0.18 -9.42 -16.34
C GLN A 80 -0.80 -8.54 -15.24
N MET A 81 -1.70 -9.09 -14.44
CA MET A 81 -2.33 -8.39 -13.33
C MET A 81 -1.27 -7.97 -12.29
N ARG A 82 -0.35 -8.86 -11.95
CA ARG A 82 0.75 -8.54 -11.04
C ARG A 82 1.60 -7.39 -11.60
N ASN A 83 1.93 -7.43 -12.88
CA ASN A 83 2.73 -6.38 -13.52
C ASN A 83 2.01 -5.02 -13.54
N LEU A 84 0.70 -5.00 -13.83
CA LEU A 84 -0.10 -3.78 -13.77
C LEU A 84 -0.12 -3.16 -12.37
N ARG A 85 -0.31 -3.98 -11.35
CA ARG A 85 -0.32 -3.54 -9.95
C ARG A 85 1.06 -3.06 -9.50
N HIS A 86 2.11 -3.76 -9.89
CA HIS A 86 3.50 -3.37 -9.63
C HIS A 86 3.80 -2.00 -10.25
N ASN A 87 3.47 -1.81 -11.52
CA ASN A 87 3.72 -0.56 -12.23
C ASN A 87 2.92 0.60 -11.64
N ALA A 88 1.68 0.36 -11.24
CA ALA A 88 0.86 1.35 -10.54
C ALA A 88 1.48 1.76 -9.20
N ALA A 89 2.03 0.81 -8.44
CA ALA A 89 2.72 1.08 -7.18
C ALA A 89 4.00 1.91 -7.38
N VAL A 90 4.81 1.57 -8.37
CA VAL A 90 6.02 2.34 -8.73
C VAL A 90 5.64 3.77 -9.13
N GLY A 91 4.66 3.93 -10.01
CA GLY A 91 4.17 5.25 -10.42
C GLY A 91 3.65 6.08 -9.25
N ALA A 92 2.95 5.47 -8.31
CA ALA A 92 2.45 6.15 -7.11
C ALA A 92 3.60 6.62 -6.18
N MET A 93 4.65 5.81 -6.04
CA MET A 93 5.83 6.20 -5.27
C MET A 93 6.58 7.38 -5.92
N GLU A 94 6.74 7.33 -7.24
CA GLU A 94 7.38 8.41 -8.00
C GLU A 94 6.59 9.71 -7.91
N ASP A 95 5.27 9.65 -8.04
CA ASP A 95 4.37 10.81 -7.90
C ASP A 95 4.45 11.41 -6.51
N MET A 96 4.41 10.59 -5.47
CA MET A 96 4.54 11.06 -4.10
C MET A 96 5.89 11.73 -3.83
N ALA A 97 6.97 11.15 -4.33
CA ALA A 97 8.31 11.72 -4.22
C ALA A 97 8.40 13.08 -4.93
N GLU A 98 7.84 13.21 -6.13
CA GLU A 98 7.85 14.48 -6.88
C GLU A 98 7.02 15.55 -6.17
N ARG A 99 5.85 15.20 -5.66
CA ARG A 99 5.02 16.13 -4.88
C ARG A 99 5.78 16.67 -3.66
N PHE A 100 6.52 15.83 -2.96
CA PHE A 100 7.37 16.25 -1.85
C PHE A 100 8.54 17.11 -2.33
N ASN A 101 9.22 16.72 -3.39
CA ASN A 101 10.35 17.48 -3.96
C ASN A 101 9.95 18.90 -4.39
N VAL A 102 8.74 19.08 -4.93
CA VAL A 102 8.20 20.42 -5.22
C VAL A 102 8.18 21.29 -3.95
N GLN A 103 7.72 20.74 -2.85
CA GLN A 103 7.65 21.48 -1.58
C GLN A 103 9.04 21.75 -0.99
N VAL A 104 9.98 20.82 -1.13
CA VAL A 104 11.38 21.03 -0.73
C VAL A 104 12.02 22.18 -1.50
N ARG A 105 11.79 22.27 -2.81
CA ARG A 105 12.29 23.37 -3.63
C ARG A 105 11.71 24.72 -3.19
N LYS A 106 10.42 24.78 -2.91
CA LYS A 106 9.77 25.98 -2.37
C LYS A 106 10.34 26.40 -1.02
N TYR A 107 10.55 25.44 -0.14
CA TYR A 107 11.13 25.68 1.18
C TYR A 107 12.55 26.25 1.08
N ARG A 108 13.40 25.64 0.27
CA ARG A 108 14.78 26.10 0.03
C ARG A 108 14.82 27.50 -0.59
N ALA A 109 13.98 27.77 -1.58
CA ALA A 109 13.90 29.06 -2.23
C ALA A 109 13.54 30.19 -1.23
N ARG A 110 12.65 29.90 -0.28
CA ARG A 110 12.30 30.85 0.78
C ARG A 110 13.46 31.15 1.71
N LEU A 111 14.27 30.14 2.05
CA LEU A 111 15.43 30.32 2.94
C LEU A 111 16.56 31.14 2.31
N GLU A 112 16.61 31.21 0.99
CA GLU A 112 17.61 31.98 0.23
C GLU A 112 17.25 33.47 0.07
N GLN A 113 16.06 33.89 0.51
CA GLN A 113 15.59 35.28 0.45
C GLN A 113 16.16 36.12 1.57
#